data_fc7c6a5cb989956d458e08dab779004b
#
_entry.id   fc7c6a5cb989956d458e08dab779004b
#
_cell.length_a   1.000
_cell.length_b   1.000
_cell.length_c   1.000
_cell.angle_alpha   90.00
_cell.angle_beta   90.00
_cell.angle_gamma   90.00
#
_symmetry.space_group_name_H-M   'P 1'
#
loop_
_entity.id
_entity.type
_entity.pdbx_description
1 polymer ?
#
loop_
_entity_poly.entity_id
_entity_poly.type
_entity_poly.pdbx_seq_one_letter_code
_entity_poly.pdbx_strand_id
1 'polypeptide(L)'
;EEFAVSLTEIRPEDANISVFRGLKLTLKGRPKRLAELGNVESPDDPMKIELMIYNKEQIEEVLEFIKKNGFPAKNEPGSQFIHIRVPKPSRMQLEELGDEVIRRTNTAATRLMKIKTNTGLRIRAAMEKEYIDQRISGVAIKKIDNALERITKEMKIIGVMKRKAILGSFFKTIERDDGDIVKVINKRIKLEKDKIAKEQELKIQVEALENEVKGSDKTNV
;
A
#
# COMPACT_ATOMS: atom_id res chain seq x y z
N GLU A 1 -2.98 -8.61 9.63
CA GLU A 1 -1.64 -8.32 9.07
C GLU A 1 -1.62 -8.53 7.56
N GLU A 2 -1.97 -9.71 7.01
CA GLU A 2 -2.00 -9.99 5.56
C GLU A 2 -2.78 -8.96 4.74
N PHE A 3 -3.95 -8.51 5.24
CA PHE A 3 -4.74 -7.49 4.57
C PHE A 3 -4.00 -6.15 4.47
N ALA A 4 -3.36 -5.71 5.55
CA ALA A 4 -2.59 -4.47 5.54
C ALA A 4 -1.41 -4.56 4.56
N VAL A 5 -0.69 -5.69 4.56
CA VAL A 5 0.39 -5.97 3.61
C VAL A 5 -0.12 -5.94 2.17
N SER A 6 -1.26 -6.58 1.88
CA SER A 6 -1.84 -6.57 0.53
C SER A 6 -2.20 -5.17 0.02
N LEU A 7 -2.51 -4.23 0.92
CA LEU A 7 -2.77 -2.84 0.54
C LEU A 7 -1.48 -2.03 0.34
N THR A 8 -0.35 -2.41 0.97
CA THR A 8 0.93 -1.73 0.70
C THR A 8 1.43 -1.97 -0.72
N GLU A 9 1.05 -3.09 -1.32
CA GLU A 9 1.37 -3.41 -2.72
C GLU A 9 0.71 -2.46 -3.72
N ILE A 10 -0.41 -1.81 -3.35
CA ILE A 10 -1.08 -0.86 -4.24
C ILE A 10 -0.38 0.49 -4.13
N ARG A 11 0.40 0.86 -5.14
CA ARG A 11 1.11 2.13 -5.21
C ARG A 11 0.58 2.96 -6.38
N PRO A 12 0.48 4.30 -6.25
CA PRO A 12 0.11 5.16 -7.39
C PRO A 12 1.04 4.98 -8.60
N GLU A 13 2.30 4.66 -8.35
CA GLU A 13 3.33 4.40 -9.35
C GLU A 13 3.04 3.15 -10.19
N ASP A 14 2.39 2.14 -9.59
CA ASP A 14 2.08 0.86 -10.23
C ASP A 14 1.06 1.01 -11.38
N ALA A 15 0.28 2.09 -11.39
CA ALA A 15 -0.62 2.41 -12.50
C ALA A 15 0.15 2.55 -13.83
N ASN A 16 1.30 3.22 -13.77
CA ASN A 16 2.16 3.38 -14.94
C ASN A 16 2.91 2.08 -15.26
N ILE A 17 3.41 1.38 -14.24
CA ILE A 17 4.12 0.09 -14.42
C ILE A 17 3.23 -0.94 -15.11
N SER A 18 1.96 -1.05 -14.71
CA SER A 18 1.03 -2.01 -15.32
C SER A 18 0.82 -1.74 -16.81
N VAL A 19 0.73 -0.47 -17.20
CA VAL A 19 0.64 -0.06 -18.60
C VAL A 19 1.88 -0.49 -19.37
N PHE A 20 3.09 -0.23 -18.83
CA PHE A 20 4.33 -0.61 -19.51
C PHE A 20 4.51 -2.13 -19.61
N ARG A 21 4.18 -2.90 -18.58
CA ARG A 21 4.20 -4.36 -18.61
C ARG A 21 3.28 -4.94 -19.69
N GLY A 22 2.14 -4.27 -19.93
CA GLY A 22 1.14 -4.66 -20.93
C GLY A 22 1.48 -4.25 -22.36
N LEU A 23 2.42 -3.34 -22.58
CA LEU A 23 2.79 -2.88 -23.92
C LEU A 23 3.31 -4.04 -24.76
N LYS A 24 2.76 -4.16 -25.97
CA LYS A 24 3.15 -5.16 -26.98
C LYS A 24 4.01 -4.49 -28.04
N LEU A 25 5.18 -5.02 -28.25
CA LEU A 25 6.06 -4.60 -29.33
C LEU A 25 6.33 -5.77 -30.28
N THR A 26 6.49 -5.49 -31.56
CA THR A 26 6.80 -6.51 -32.55
C THR A 26 8.30 -6.55 -32.76
N LEU A 27 8.95 -7.62 -32.28
CA LEU A 27 10.36 -7.88 -32.46
C LEU A 27 10.53 -9.01 -33.50
N LYS A 28 11.29 -8.74 -34.53
CA LYS A 28 11.57 -9.74 -35.61
C LYS A 28 10.30 -10.43 -36.12
N GLY A 29 9.21 -9.65 -36.31
CA GLY A 29 7.93 -10.14 -36.81
C GLY A 29 7.05 -10.89 -35.77
N ARG A 30 7.44 -10.98 -34.51
CA ARG A 30 6.67 -11.64 -33.46
C ARG A 30 6.23 -10.61 -32.37
N PRO A 31 4.94 -10.56 -32.04
CA PRO A 31 4.50 -9.71 -30.96
C PRO A 31 4.95 -10.28 -29.60
N LYS A 32 5.67 -9.47 -28.82
CA LYS A 32 6.09 -9.79 -27.44
C LYS A 32 5.63 -8.70 -26.51
N ARG A 33 5.35 -9.06 -25.25
CA ARG A 33 5.07 -8.07 -24.19
C ARG A 33 6.39 -7.53 -23.66
N LEU A 34 6.37 -6.26 -23.23
CA LEU A 34 7.57 -5.65 -22.65
C LEU A 34 8.05 -6.40 -21.41
N ALA A 35 7.12 -6.95 -20.60
CA ALA A 35 7.42 -7.80 -19.43
C ALA A 35 8.15 -9.12 -19.79
N GLU A 36 8.10 -9.57 -21.03
CA GLU A 36 8.84 -10.77 -21.50
C GLU A 36 10.28 -10.43 -21.91
N LEU A 37 10.55 -9.17 -22.18
CA LEU A 37 11.84 -8.68 -22.66
C LEU A 37 12.71 -8.13 -21.55
N GLY A 38 12.09 -7.74 -20.43
CA GLY A 38 12.80 -7.13 -19.34
C GLY A 38 11.97 -7.01 -18.07
N ASN A 39 12.63 -6.58 -17.00
CA ASN A 39 11.98 -6.26 -15.74
C ASN A 39 11.64 -4.77 -15.70
N VAL A 40 10.40 -4.43 -15.32
CA VAL A 40 9.91 -3.06 -15.24
C VAL A 40 9.76 -2.71 -13.76
N GLU A 41 10.54 -1.76 -13.28
CA GLU A 41 10.55 -1.28 -11.91
C GLU A 41 10.30 0.23 -11.86
N SER A 42 9.74 0.70 -10.76
CA SER A 42 9.68 2.12 -10.45
C SER A 42 10.67 2.39 -9.33
N PRO A 43 11.68 3.24 -9.56
CA PRO A 43 12.51 3.74 -8.49
C PRO A 43 11.67 4.63 -7.54
N ASP A 44 12.29 5.20 -6.51
CA ASP A 44 11.61 6.06 -5.53
C ASP A 44 10.90 7.29 -6.16
N ASP A 45 11.23 7.65 -7.39
CA ASP A 45 10.59 8.74 -8.12
C ASP A 45 9.40 8.19 -8.96
N PRO A 46 8.14 8.53 -8.60
CA PRO A 46 6.94 8.04 -9.29
C PRO A 46 6.82 8.51 -10.76
N MET A 47 7.65 9.44 -11.18
CA MET A 47 7.70 9.94 -12.57
C MET A 47 8.76 9.24 -13.42
N LYS A 48 9.47 8.26 -12.86
CA LYS A 48 10.49 7.48 -13.55
C LYS A 48 10.14 6.00 -13.53
N ILE A 49 10.39 5.35 -14.65
CA ILE A 49 10.35 3.89 -14.77
C ILE A 49 11.72 3.45 -15.24
N GLU A 50 12.25 2.42 -14.62
CA GLU A 50 13.47 1.73 -15.04
C GLU A 50 13.10 0.39 -15.66
N LEU A 51 13.54 0.19 -16.88
CA LEU A 51 13.33 -1.02 -17.63
C LEU A 51 14.68 -1.70 -17.84
N MET A 52 14.90 -2.82 -17.15
CA MET A 52 16.07 -3.66 -17.35
C MET A 52 15.81 -4.68 -18.48
N ILE A 53 16.50 -4.56 -19.59
CA ILE A 53 16.36 -5.46 -20.73
C ILE A 53 17.31 -6.65 -20.58
N TYR A 54 16.78 -7.87 -20.73
CA TYR A 54 17.58 -9.10 -20.60
C TYR A 54 18.57 -9.30 -21.72
N ASN A 55 18.23 -8.91 -22.96
CA ASN A 55 19.10 -9.05 -24.12
C ASN A 55 19.55 -7.67 -24.63
N LYS A 56 20.86 -7.41 -24.55
CA LYS A 56 21.47 -6.15 -24.98
C LYS A 56 21.20 -5.79 -26.46
N GLU A 57 21.09 -6.77 -27.33
CA GLU A 57 20.81 -6.53 -28.76
C GLU A 57 19.42 -5.91 -29.01
N GLN A 58 18.50 -6.05 -28.07
CA GLN A 58 17.13 -5.58 -28.23
C GLN A 58 16.91 -4.18 -27.63
N ILE A 59 17.92 -3.62 -26.97
CA ILE A 59 17.81 -2.32 -26.27
C ILE A 59 17.43 -1.21 -27.23
N GLU A 60 18.06 -1.12 -28.37
CA GLU A 60 17.81 -0.07 -29.36
C GLU A 60 16.39 -0.17 -29.94
N GLU A 61 15.94 -1.39 -30.31
CA GLU A 61 14.58 -1.61 -30.82
C GLU A 61 13.50 -1.25 -29.78
N VAL A 62 13.74 -1.63 -28.51
CA VAL A 62 12.84 -1.30 -27.41
C VAL A 62 12.84 0.21 -27.14
N LEU A 63 14.01 0.85 -27.14
CA LEU A 63 14.15 2.29 -26.93
C LEU A 63 13.39 3.10 -28.00
N GLU A 64 13.56 2.72 -29.27
CA GLU A 64 12.83 3.33 -30.38
C GLU A 64 11.32 3.14 -30.25
N PHE A 65 10.88 1.93 -29.87
CA PHE A 65 9.47 1.65 -29.65
C PHE A 65 8.87 2.53 -28.58
N ILE A 66 9.55 2.69 -27.43
CA ILE A 66 9.10 3.53 -26.32
C ILE A 66 9.02 4.99 -26.77
N LYS A 67 10.03 5.49 -27.50
CA LYS A 67 10.02 6.86 -28.05
C LYS A 67 8.91 7.07 -29.08
N LYS A 68 8.64 6.11 -29.95
CA LYS A 68 7.52 6.16 -30.93
C LYS A 68 6.15 6.22 -30.23
N ASN A 69 6.03 5.63 -29.05
CA ASN A 69 4.82 5.72 -28.22
C ASN A 69 4.74 7.03 -27.39
N GLY A 70 5.63 7.99 -27.62
CA GLY A 70 5.58 9.31 -27.01
C GLY A 70 6.19 9.42 -25.61
N PHE A 71 6.90 8.37 -25.15
CA PHE A 71 7.55 8.42 -23.84
C PHE A 71 9.04 8.82 -23.99
N PRO A 72 9.46 9.91 -23.31
CA PRO A 72 10.88 10.27 -23.26
C PRO A 72 11.69 9.17 -22.57
N ALA A 73 12.55 8.50 -23.32
CA ALA A 73 13.37 7.42 -22.81
C ALA A 73 14.85 7.66 -23.13
N LYS A 74 15.72 7.31 -22.19
CA LYS A 74 17.18 7.38 -22.32
C LYS A 74 17.80 6.05 -21.89
N ASN A 75 18.83 5.65 -22.60
CA ASN A 75 19.71 4.56 -22.20
C ASN A 75 21.11 5.14 -21.99
N GLU A 76 21.82 4.68 -20.97
CA GLU A 76 23.23 4.99 -20.76
C GLU A 76 24.08 4.04 -21.58
N PRO A 77 25.13 4.51 -22.28
CA PRO A 77 25.98 3.68 -23.09
C PRO A 77 26.57 2.50 -22.30
N GLY A 78 26.31 1.28 -22.78
CA GLY A 78 26.77 0.05 -22.12
C GLY A 78 25.87 -0.49 -21.00
N SER A 79 24.86 0.25 -20.58
CA SER A 79 23.88 -0.17 -19.58
C SER A 79 22.75 -0.98 -20.23
N GLN A 80 22.21 -1.94 -19.45
CA GLN A 80 20.98 -2.67 -19.82
C GLN A 80 19.70 -1.97 -19.34
N PHE A 81 19.83 -0.81 -18.65
CA PHE A 81 18.73 -0.06 -18.12
C PHE A 81 18.29 1.05 -19.08
N ILE A 82 17.00 1.11 -19.32
CA ILE A 82 16.34 2.21 -20.04
C ILE A 82 15.56 3.03 -18.99
N HIS A 83 15.92 4.28 -18.84
CA HIS A 83 15.22 5.22 -17.96
C HIS A 83 14.12 5.94 -18.76
N ILE A 84 12.88 5.79 -18.32
CA ILE A 84 11.70 6.32 -19.00
C ILE A 84 11.08 7.38 -18.07
N ARG A 85 10.80 8.56 -18.61
CA ARG A 85 9.97 9.55 -17.92
C ARG A 85 8.51 9.34 -18.25
N VAL A 86 7.68 9.24 -17.20
CA VAL A 86 6.23 9.07 -17.32
C VAL A 86 5.51 10.28 -16.73
N PRO A 87 4.38 10.68 -17.29
CA PRO A 87 3.55 11.70 -16.66
C PRO A 87 2.99 11.21 -15.33
N LYS A 88 2.55 12.14 -14.48
CA LYS A 88 1.82 11.78 -13.26
C LYS A 88 0.59 10.95 -13.64
N PRO A 89 0.22 9.97 -12.79
CA PRO A 89 -0.99 9.18 -13.02
C PRO A 89 -2.21 10.08 -13.23
N SER A 90 -3.02 9.75 -14.21
CA SER A 90 -4.27 10.47 -14.47
C SER A 90 -5.26 10.24 -13.33
N ARG A 91 -6.22 11.13 -13.17
CA ARG A 91 -7.30 10.98 -12.19
C ARG A 91 -8.02 9.63 -12.34
N MET A 92 -8.31 9.20 -13.57
CA MET A 92 -8.98 7.94 -13.85
C MET A 92 -8.17 6.74 -13.35
N GLN A 93 -6.86 6.72 -13.59
CA GLN A 93 -5.97 5.68 -13.08
C GLN A 93 -5.92 5.64 -11.54
N LEU A 94 -5.92 6.81 -10.89
CA LEU A 94 -5.96 6.87 -9.42
C LEU A 94 -7.32 6.39 -8.87
N GLU A 95 -8.43 6.71 -9.57
CA GLU A 95 -9.77 6.21 -9.20
C GLU A 95 -9.84 4.67 -9.33
N GLU A 96 -9.29 4.08 -10.41
CA GLU A 96 -9.20 2.62 -10.57
C GLU A 96 -8.41 1.94 -9.44
N LEU A 97 -7.28 2.53 -9.02
CA LEU A 97 -6.54 2.04 -7.86
C LEU A 97 -7.33 2.19 -6.55
N GLY A 98 -8.09 3.26 -6.41
CA GLY A 98 -9.01 3.46 -5.30
C GLY A 98 -10.09 2.38 -5.22
N ASP A 99 -10.65 1.99 -6.37
CA ASP A 99 -11.64 0.92 -6.49
C ASP A 99 -11.03 -0.45 -6.18
N GLU A 100 -9.78 -0.67 -6.57
CA GLU A 100 -9.05 -1.90 -6.19
C GLU A 100 -8.89 -2.01 -4.67
N VAL A 101 -8.61 -0.91 -3.97
CA VAL A 101 -8.57 -0.90 -2.49
C VAL A 101 -9.92 -1.29 -1.91
N ILE A 102 -11.04 -0.77 -2.45
CA ILE A 102 -12.39 -1.13 -2.01
C ILE A 102 -12.63 -2.62 -2.24
N ARG A 103 -12.29 -3.14 -3.42
CA ARG A 103 -12.45 -4.55 -3.77
C ARG A 103 -11.69 -5.47 -2.82
N ARG A 104 -10.44 -5.16 -2.51
CA ARG A 104 -9.64 -5.93 -1.54
C ARG A 104 -10.23 -5.86 -0.12
N THR A 105 -10.70 -4.68 0.29
CA THR A 105 -11.35 -4.50 1.59
C THR A 105 -12.62 -5.35 1.71
N ASN A 106 -13.47 -5.34 0.70
CA ASN A 106 -14.70 -6.15 0.66
C ASN A 106 -14.41 -7.65 0.63
N THR A 107 -13.39 -8.07 -0.11
CA THR A 107 -12.94 -9.47 -0.15
C THR A 107 -12.47 -9.93 1.22
N ALA A 108 -11.69 -9.12 1.92
CA ALA A 108 -11.22 -9.43 3.26
C ALA A 108 -12.39 -9.46 4.28
N ALA A 109 -13.36 -8.54 4.19
CA ALA A 109 -14.57 -8.56 5.02
C ALA A 109 -15.39 -9.84 4.79
N THR A 110 -15.54 -10.28 3.53
CA THR A 110 -16.22 -11.54 3.19
C THR A 110 -15.48 -12.75 3.79
N ARG A 111 -14.15 -12.77 3.77
CA ARG A 111 -13.35 -13.83 4.43
C ARG A 111 -13.59 -13.87 5.94
N LEU A 112 -13.65 -12.71 6.60
CA LEU A 112 -13.95 -12.61 8.03
C LEU A 112 -15.35 -13.16 8.35
N MET A 113 -16.35 -12.84 7.53
CA MET A 113 -17.71 -13.38 7.70
C MET A 113 -17.75 -14.90 7.56
N LYS A 114 -17.00 -15.48 6.62
CA LYS A 114 -16.87 -16.95 6.48
C LYS A 114 -16.23 -17.58 7.74
N ILE A 115 -15.21 -16.95 8.31
CA ILE A 115 -14.58 -17.40 9.56
C ILE A 115 -15.59 -17.38 10.70
N LYS A 116 -16.37 -16.29 10.84
CA LYS A 116 -17.46 -16.20 11.83
C LYS A 116 -18.44 -17.37 11.69
N THR A 117 -18.96 -17.59 10.48
CA THR A 117 -19.92 -18.66 10.20
C THR A 117 -19.35 -20.03 10.54
N ASN A 118 -18.13 -20.33 10.11
CA ASN A 118 -17.47 -21.60 10.41
C ASN A 118 -17.24 -21.80 11.92
N THR A 119 -16.86 -20.74 12.62
CA THR A 119 -16.66 -20.81 14.08
C THR A 119 -18.00 -21.00 14.79
N GLY A 120 -19.05 -20.33 14.35
CA GLY A 120 -20.41 -20.52 14.87
C GLY A 120 -20.91 -21.96 14.70
N LEU A 121 -20.65 -22.57 13.53
CA LEU A 121 -20.99 -23.98 13.28
C LEU A 121 -20.22 -24.93 14.22
N ARG A 122 -18.93 -24.68 14.44
CA ARG A 122 -18.12 -25.48 15.39
C ARG A 122 -18.63 -25.37 16.82
N ILE A 123 -19.04 -24.17 17.26
CA ILE A 123 -19.61 -23.98 18.60
C ILE A 123 -20.94 -24.76 18.73
N ARG A 124 -21.82 -24.71 17.71
CA ARG A 124 -23.07 -25.48 17.71
C ARG A 124 -22.80 -26.98 17.78
N ALA A 125 -21.91 -27.50 16.95
CA ALA A 125 -21.55 -28.91 16.96
C ALA A 125 -20.95 -29.34 18.32
N ALA A 126 -20.21 -28.48 19.00
CA ALA A 126 -19.69 -28.76 20.34
C ALA A 126 -20.79 -28.77 21.41
N MET A 127 -21.82 -27.92 21.26
CA MET A 127 -23.01 -27.97 22.13
C MET A 127 -23.84 -29.26 21.91
N GLU A 128 -24.08 -29.63 20.65
CA GLU A 128 -24.82 -30.85 20.30
C GLU A 128 -24.15 -32.13 20.85
N LYS A 129 -22.81 -32.08 20.96
CA LYS A 129 -22.03 -33.19 21.55
C LYS A 129 -21.81 -33.04 23.05
N GLU A 130 -22.46 -32.08 23.69
CA GLU A 130 -22.35 -31.82 25.15
C GLU A 130 -20.93 -31.51 25.64
N TYR A 131 -20.02 -31.08 24.73
CA TYR A 131 -18.66 -30.66 25.11
C TYR A 131 -18.63 -29.29 25.79
N ILE A 132 -19.61 -28.44 25.50
CA ILE A 132 -19.78 -27.12 26.10
C ILE A 132 -21.24 -26.89 26.44
N ASP A 133 -21.49 -26.19 27.54
CA ASP A 133 -22.83 -25.79 27.94
C ASP A 133 -23.30 -24.49 27.22
N GLN A 134 -24.58 -24.19 27.31
CA GLN A 134 -25.20 -23.03 26.66
C GLN A 134 -24.59 -21.71 27.11
N ARG A 135 -24.17 -21.61 28.39
CA ARG A 135 -23.57 -20.39 28.94
C ARG A 135 -22.20 -20.11 28.32
N ILE A 136 -21.36 -21.14 28.22
CA ILE A 136 -20.02 -21.02 27.61
C ILE A 136 -20.16 -20.66 26.12
N SER A 137 -21.07 -21.31 25.40
CA SER A 137 -21.39 -21.00 24.02
C SER A 137 -21.78 -19.53 23.83
N GLY A 138 -22.70 -19.01 24.66
CA GLY A 138 -23.12 -17.62 24.59
C GLY A 138 -21.98 -16.62 24.82
N VAL A 139 -21.10 -16.90 25.76
CA VAL A 139 -19.89 -16.08 26.00
C VAL A 139 -18.93 -16.14 24.82
N ALA A 140 -18.72 -17.32 24.23
CA ALA A 140 -17.84 -17.50 23.08
C ALA A 140 -18.34 -16.72 21.86
N ILE A 141 -19.63 -16.81 21.56
CA ILE A 141 -20.26 -16.09 20.43
C ILE A 141 -20.12 -14.58 20.61
N LYS A 142 -20.41 -14.04 21.80
CA LYS A 142 -20.24 -12.61 22.09
C LYS A 142 -18.80 -12.13 21.91
N LYS A 143 -17.82 -12.92 22.36
CA LYS A 143 -16.39 -12.59 22.15
C LYS A 143 -16.02 -12.55 20.68
N ILE A 144 -16.53 -13.50 19.87
CA ILE A 144 -16.31 -13.55 18.43
C ILE A 144 -16.94 -12.33 17.76
N ASP A 145 -18.18 -11.98 18.11
CA ASP A 145 -18.87 -10.83 17.53
C ASP A 145 -18.15 -9.51 17.84
N ASN A 146 -17.72 -9.32 19.08
CA ASN A 146 -16.96 -8.13 19.48
C ASN A 146 -15.59 -8.05 18.77
N ALA A 147 -14.89 -9.18 18.62
CA ALA A 147 -13.63 -9.24 17.92
C ALA A 147 -13.81 -8.92 16.42
N LEU A 148 -14.84 -9.49 15.80
CA LEU A 148 -15.16 -9.26 14.40
C LEU A 148 -15.51 -7.78 14.14
N GLU A 149 -16.34 -7.18 14.98
CA GLU A 149 -16.72 -5.77 14.86
C GLU A 149 -15.47 -4.86 14.93
N ARG A 150 -14.58 -5.12 15.90
CA ARG A 150 -13.33 -4.37 16.04
C ARG A 150 -12.44 -4.51 14.81
N ILE A 151 -12.23 -5.73 14.32
CA ILE A 151 -11.38 -6.00 13.15
C ILE A 151 -11.98 -5.36 11.90
N THR A 152 -13.30 -5.45 11.70
CA THR A 152 -13.98 -4.85 10.55
C THR A 152 -13.86 -3.31 10.57
N LYS A 153 -14.00 -2.69 11.73
CA LYS A 153 -13.77 -1.23 11.87
C LYS A 153 -12.35 -0.85 11.52
N GLU A 154 -11.35 -1.57 12.03
CA GLU A 154 -9.94 -1.30 11.71
C GLU A 154 -9.65 -1.51 10.21
N MET A 155 -10.18 -2.55 9.59
CA MET A 155 -10.03 -2.77 8.16
C MET A 155 -10.62 -1.64 7.32
N LYS A 156 -11.82 -1.15 7.66
CA LYS A 156 -12.43 0.01 7.01
C LYS A 156 -11.54 1.25 7.15
N ILE A 157 -11.00 1.51 8.35
CA ILE A 157 -10.11 2.64 8.59
C ILE A 157 -8.87 2.54 7.69
N ILE A 158 -8.20 1.39 7.64
CA ILE A 158 -7.01 1.16 6.82
C ILE A 158 -7.35 1.34 5.33
N GLY A 159 -8.47 0.80 4.85
CA GLY A 159 -8.94 0.96 3.48
C GLY A 159 -9.18 2.42 3.10
N VAL A 160 -9.88 3.18 3.94
CA VAL A 160 -10.15 4.61 3.71
C VAL A 160 -8.86 5.43 3.75
N MET A 161 -7.94 5.12 4.69
CA MET A 161 -6.62 5.77 4.75
C MET A 161 -5.85 5.56 3.45
N LYS A 162 -5.80 4.33 2.96
CA LYS A 162 -5.09 4.01 1.72
C LYS A 162 -5.71 4.69 0.51
N ARG A 163 -7.05 4.69 0.38
CA ARG A 163 -7.75 5.43 -0.68
C ARG A 163 -7.45 6.92 -0.63
N LYS A 164 -7.48 7.52 0.56
CA LYS A 164 -7.16 8.93 0.74
C LYS A 164 -5.70 9.23 0.35
N ALA A 165 -4.77 8.34 0.67
CA ALA A 165 -3.37 8.49 0.28
C ALA A 165 -3.17 8.42 -1.25
N ILE A 166 -3.90 7.51 -1.94
CA ILE A 166 -3.83 7.36 -3.40
C ILE A 166 -4.50 8.53 -4.12
N LEU A 167 -5.72 8.87 -3.73
CA LEU A 167 -6.54 9.87 -4.42
C LEU A 167 -6.17 11.32 -4.05
N GLY A 168 -5.53 11.54 -2.90
CA GLY A 168 -5.17 12.88 -2.44
C GLY A 168 -6.34 13.86 -2.46
N SER A 169 -6.24 14.92 -3.29
CA SER A 169 -7.29 15.94 -3.46
C SER A 169 -8.56 15.44 -4.17
N PHE A 170 -8.47 14.32 -4.90
CA PHE A 170 -9.61 13.71 -5.60
C PHE A 170 -10.43 12.78 -4.71
N PHE A 171 -10.01 12.57 -3.46
CA PHE A 171 -10.71 11.69 -2.54
C PHE A 171 -12.14 12.19 -2.28
N LYS A 172 -13.11 11.29 -2.49
CA LYS A 172 -14.52 11.48 -2.15
C LYS A 172 -14.98 10.38 -1.21
N THR A 173 -15.83 10.74 -0.27
CA THR A 173 -16.54 9.80 0.59
C THR A 173 -17.59 9.07 -0.25
N ILE A 174 -17.61 7.73 -0.22
CA ILE A 174 -18.55 6.90 -0.98
C ILE A 174 -19.63 6.37 -0.03
N GLU A 175 -19.22 5.85 1.12
CA GLU A 175 -20.14 5.34 2.14
C GLU A 175 -20.48 6.43 3.16
N ARG A 176 -21.67 6.34 3.78
CA ARG A 176 -22.08 7.28 4.85
C ARG A 176 -21.09 7.30 6.01
N ASP A 177 -20.54 6.14 6.35
CA ASP A 177 -19.58 5.95 7.44
C ASP A 177 -18.19 6.53 7.13
N ASP A 178 -17.85 6.73 5.85
CA ASP A 178 -16.54 7.26 5.44
C ASP A 178 -16.23 8.62 6.07
N GLY A 179 -17.24 9.47 6.22
CA GLY A 179 -17.08 10.78 6.84
C GLY A 179 -16.62 10.71 8.29
N ASP A 180 -17.18 9.80 9.06
CA ASP A 180 -16.82 9.60 10.46
C ASP A 180 -15.48 8.87 10.58
N ILE A 181 -15.21 7.93 9.68
CA ILE A 181 -13.90 7.28 9.57
C ILE A 181 -12.81 8.33 9.27
N VAL A 182 -13.05 9.26 8.36
CA VAL A 182 -12.09 10.35 8.05
C VAL A 182 -11.82 11.23 9.27
N LYS A 183 -12.84 11.54 10.08
CA LYS A 183 -12.64 12.26 11.35
C LYS A 183 -11.75 11.49 12.31
N VAL A 184 -11.97 10.18 12.46
CA VAL A 184 -11.14 9.29 13.29
C VAL A 184 -9.70 9.25 12.78
N ILE A 185 -9.51 9.13 11.46
CA ILE A 185 -8.19 9.14 10.82
C ILE A 185 -7.46 10.45 11.11
N ASN A 186 -8.12 11.59 10.87
CA ASN A 186 -7.50 12.89 11.10
C ASN A 186 -7.11 13.09 12.57
N LYS A 187 -7.91 12.58 13.51
CA LYS A 187 -7.59 12.59 14.95
C LYS A 187 -6.36 11.72 15.25
N ARG A 188 -6.27 10.52 14.67
CA ARG A 188 -5.08 9.63 14.83
C ARG A 188 -3.82 10.30 14.28
N ILE A 189 -3.87 10.85 13.07
CA ILE A 189 -2.74 11.55 12.45
C ILE A 189 -2.27 12.73 13.30
N LYS A 190 -3.22 13.50 13.86
CA LYS A 190 -2.87 14.61 14.76
C LYS A 190 -2.16 14.11 16.01
N LEU A 191 -2.68 13.07 16.66
CA LEU A 191 -2.06 12.47 17.85
C LEU A 191 -0.66 11.91 17.57
N GLU A 192 -0.44 11.29 16.40
CA GLU A 192 0.88 10.81 16.00
C GLU A 192 1.87 11.96 15.77
N LYS A 193 1.43 13.02 15.09
CA LYS A 193 2.26 14.22 14.89
C LYS A 193 2.65 14.86 16.22
N ASP A 194 1.70 14.97 17.15
CA ASP A 194 1.94 15.52 18.48
C ASP A 194 2.93 14.65 19.29
N LYS A 195 2.88 13.31 19.12
CA LYS A 195 3.85 12.39 19.73
C LYS A 195 5.25 12.57 19.14
N ILE A 196 5.36 12.60 17.81
CA ILE A 196 6.65 12.76 17.11
C ILE A 196 7.28 14.12 17.48
N ALA A 197 6.48 15.18 17.54
CA ALA A 197 6.96 16.50 17.95
C ALA A 197 7.54 16.48 19.38
N LYS A 198 6.83 15.85 20.33
CA LYS A 198 7.29 15.68 21.71
C LYS A 198 8.57 14.84 21.81
N GLU A 199 8.66 13.76 21.03
CA GLU A 199 9.87 12.93 20.99
C GLU A 199 11.07 13.69 20.41
N GLN A 200 10.85 14.55 19.41
CA GLN A 200 11.90 15.42 18.86
C GLN A 200 12.34 16.49 19.86
N GLU A 201 11.40 17.13 20.55
CA GLU A 201 11.71 18.10 21.62
C GLU A 201 12.52 17.44 22.74
N LEU A 202 12.15 16.22 23.14
CA LEU A 202 12.87 15.48 24.19
C LEU A 202 14.30 15.13 23.74
N LYS A 203 14.48 14.73 22.49
CA LYS A 203 15.83 14.45 21.95
C LYS A 203 16.71 15.69 21.95
N ILE A 204 16.17 16.83 21.53
CA ILE A 204 16.90 18.12 21.54
C ILE A 204 17.30 18.50 22.97
N GLN A 205 16.41 18.32 23.94
CA GLN A 205 16.71 18.57 25.35
C GLN A 205 17.82 17.67 25.90
N VAL A 206 17.78 16.38 25.55
CA VAL A 206 18.81 15.42 25.97
C VAL A 206 20.17 15.78 25.36
N GLU A 207 20.22 16.11 24.07
CA GLU A 207 21.46 16.54 23.41
C GLU A 207 22.02 17.85 24.01
N ALA A 208 21.15 18.79 24.38
CA ALA A 208 21.56 20.02 25.04
C ALA A 208 22.21 19.74 26.42
N LEU A 209 21.59 18.88 27.23
CA LEU A 209 22.12 18.47 28.53
C LEU A 209 23.47 17.71 28.41
N GLU A 210 23.60 16.82 27.43
CA GLU A 210 24.84 16.09 27.19
C GLU A 210 25.98 17.03 26.78
N ASN A 211 25.68 18.08 26.01
CA ASN A 211 26.66 19.07 25.61
C ASN A 211 27.07 19.97 26.78
N GLU A 212 26.17 20.32 27.70
CA GLU A 212 26.47 21.05 28.92
C GLU A 212 27.39 20.23 29.85
N VAL A 213 27.13 18.93 30.01
CA VAL A 213 27.97 18.05 30.83
C VAL A 213 29.37 17.91 30.22
N LYS A 214 29.49 17.75 28.90
CA LYS A 214 30.79 17.69 28.21
C LYS A 214 31.57 19.02 28.23
N GLY A 215 30.83 20.13 28.34
CA GLY A 215 31.45 21.49 28.48
C GLY A 215 32.03 21.73 29.88
N SER A 216 31.38 21.22 30.94
CA SER A 216 31.83 21.38 32.31
C SER A 216 33.08 20.58 32.67
N ASP A 217 33.31 19.45 32.01
CA ASP A 217 34.52 18.63 32.25
C ASP A 217 35.81 19.22 31.63
N LYS A 218 35.69 20.20 30.72
CA LYS A 218 36.85 20.86 30.09
C LYS A 218 37.35 22.08 30.84
N THR A 219 36.63 22.54 31.86
CA THR A 219 37.03 23.73 32.65
C THR A 219 37.71 23.42 33.99
N ASN A 220 37.92 22.15 34.32
CA ASN A 220 38.55 21.68 35.56
C ASN A 220 39.92 21.00 35.34
N VAL A 221 40.69 21.47 34.33
CA VAL A 221 42.12 21.05 34.16
C VAL A 221 43.02 22.28 34.20
#